data_d51a2edb999b7a21cef6af315faa5605
#
_entry.id   d51a2edb999b7a21cef6af315faa5605
#
_cell.length_a   1.000
_cell.length_b   1.000
_cell.length_c   1.000
_cell.angle_alpha   90.00
_cell.angle_beta   90.00
_cell.angle_gamma   90.00
#
_symmetry.space_group_name_H-M   'P 1'
#
loop_
_entity.id
_entity.type
_entity.pdbx_description
1 polymer ?
#
loop_
_entity_poly.entity_id
_entity_poly.type
_entity_poly.pdbx_seq_one_letter_code
_entity_poly.pdbx_strand_id
1 'polypeptide(L)'
;MKHTVALVDDHMLIAKAIANIIEGFPNYSVLYEVEHGKALTEKFKNPQNIPDIVLLDISMPVMDGFETAKWLKSKHPNVLILTLSMQDDDLSLIRMIKSGAKGYLHKNIHPEELLVALDALVSKGFYYPEWAAGKVFSNMSGDTKQKKQIDTTDFSDREMDFLKYCCTEMSYKEIGEKMSCSTRTVEGYRDALFKKLGFKTRVGLAMYVIKSGKFRL
;
A
#
# COMPACT_ATOMS: atom_id res chain seq x y z
N MET A 1 31.43 4.95 -8.26
CA MET A 1 30.62 3.83 -8.80
C MET A 1 29.18 4.30 -8.94
N LYS A 2 28.48 3.93 -9.99
CA LYS A 2 27.03 4.21 -10.10
C LYS A 2 26.26 3.19 -9.28
N HIS A 3 25.16 3.63 -8.65
CA HIS A 3 24.22 2.71 -8.02
C HIS A 3 23.37 2.02 -9.07
N THR A 4 23.22 0.71 -8.93
CA THR A 4 22.47 -0.11 -9.87
C THR A 4 21.00 -0.20 -9.47
N VAL A 5 20.12 -0.05 -10.45
CA VAL A 5 18.66 -0.03 -10.24
C VAL A 5 18.02 -1.13 -11.10
N ALA A 6 17.13 -1.92 -10.51
CA ALA A 6 16.23 -2.80 -11.27
C ALA A 6 14.80 -2.28 -11.17
N LEU A 7 14.05 -2.35 -12.27
CA LEU A 7 12.64 -2.00 -12.31
C LEU A 7 11.79 -3.26 -12.37
N VAL A 8 10.72 -3.28 -11.58
CA VAL A 8 9.74 -4.38 -11.52
C VAL A 8 8.34 -3.79 -11.67
N ASP A 9 7.79 -3.89 -12.88
CA ASP A 9 6.53 -3.24 -13.26
C ASP A 9 5.93 -3.94 -14.48
N ASP A 10 4.68 -4.36 -14.43
CA ASP A 10 4.00 -5.01 -15.55
C ASP A 10 3.60 -4.03 -16.67
N HIS A 11 3.65 -2.74 -16.40
CA HIS A 11 3.46 -1.68 -17.39
C HIS A 11 4.78 -1.33 -18.09
N MET A 12 5.22 -2.18 -19.00
CA MET A 12 6.54 -2.10 -19.65
C MET A 12 6.86 -0.75 -20.31
N LEU A 13 5.86 -0.02 -20.81
CA LEU A 13 6.09 1.34 -21.36
C LEU A 13 6.47 2.34 -20.27
N ILE A 14 5.84 2.25 -19.10
CA ILE A 14 6.15 3.09 -17.94
C ILE A 14 7.52 2.71 -17.39
N ALA A 15 7.81 1.42 -17.25
CA ALA A 15 9.11 0.93 -16.82
C ALA A 15 10.25 1.46 -17.70
N LYS A 16 10.10 1.37 -19.03
CA LYS A 16 11.10 1.90 -19.99
C LYS A 16 11.25 3.43 -19.90
N ALA A 17 10.16 4.17 -19.72
CA ALA A 17 10.23 5.62 -19.57
C ALA A 17 11.01 5.99 -18.29
N ILE A 18 10.74 5.33 -17.17
CA ILE A 18 11.44 5.52 -15.91
C ILE A 18 12.91 5.09 -16.04
N ALA A 19 13.20 3.98 -16.71
CA ALA A 19 14.56 3.52 -16.95
C ALA A 19 15.37 4.57 -17.72
N ASN A 20 14.82 5.14 -18.79
CA ASN A 20 15.47 6.20 -19.55
C ASN A 20 15.74 7.48 -18.71
N ILE A 21 14.82 7.83 -17.81
CA ILE A 21 15.01 8.95 -16.88
C ILE A 21 16.18 8.65 -15.95
N ILE A 22 16.25 7.45 -15.37
CA ILE A 22 17.31 7.03 -14.45
C ILE A 22 18.67 6.98 -15.14
N GLU A 23 18.75 6.52 -16.39
CA GLU A 23 20.00 6.52 -17.16
C GLU A 23 20.54 7.94 -17.43
N GLY A 24 19.68 8.95 -17.41
CA GLY A 24 20.06 10.35 -17.44
C GLY A 24 20.69 10.86 -16.13
N PHE A 25 20.58 10.14 -15.04
CA PHE A 25 21.15 10.54 -13.77
C PHE A 25 22.62 10.11 -13.64
N PRO A 26 23.53 11.01 -13.21
CA PRO A 26 24.97 10.74 -13.24
C PRO A 26 25.39 9.57 -12.33
N ASN A 27 24.68 9.36 -11.21
CA ASN A 27 25.07 8.43 -10.16
C ASN A 27 24.30 7.08 -10.21
N TYR A 28 23.44 6.89 -11.21
CA TYR A 28 22.57 5.71 -11.32
C TYR A 28 22.73 5.04 -12.68
N SER A 29 22.43 3.74 -12.74
CA SER A 29 22.30 2.98 -13.98
C SER A 29 21.26 1.88 -13.82
N VAL A 30 20.51 1.61 -14.87
CA VAL A 30 19.51 0.53 -14.87
C VAL A 30 20.18 -0.79 -15.21
N LEU A 31 20.03 -1.77 -14.34
CA LEU A 31 20.60 -3.10 -14.56
C LEU A 31 19.69 -3.95 -15.47
N TYR A 32 18.38 -3.90 -15.25
CA TYR A 32 17.34 -4.52 -16.06
C TYR A 32 15.94 -4.10 -15.63
N GLU A 33 14.96 -4.45 -16.45
CA GLU A 33 13.54 -4.34 -16.22
C GLU A 33 12.90 -5.73 -16.26
N VAL A 34 11.90 -5.99 -15.40
CA VAL A 34 11.12 -7.23 -15.36
C VAL A 34 9.66 -6.94 -15.03
N GLU A 35 8.76 -7.80 -15.51
CA GLU A 35 7.31 -7.56 -15.46
C GLU A 35 6.65 -7.90 -14.12
N HIS A 36 7.29 -8.70 -13.25
CA HIS A 36 6.72 -9.13 -11.97
C HIS A 36 7.78 -9.73 -11.03
N GLY A 37 7.43 -9.87 -9.74
CA GLY A 37 8.35 -10.35 -8.72
C GLY A 37 8.98 -11.71 -9.00
N LYS A 38 8.25 -12.63 -9.62
CA LYS A 38 8.82 -13.95 -9.96
C LYS A 38 9.96 -13.85 -10.98
N ALA A 39 9.83 -12.98 -11.99
CA ALA A 39 10.91 -12.72 -12.94
C ALA A 39 12.14 -12.09 -12.25
N LEU A 40 11.93 -11.20 -11.26
CA LEU A 40 13.01 -10.69 -10.43
C LEU A 40 13.74 -11.80 -9.68
N THR A 41 13.03 -12.74 -9.04
CA THR A 41 13.67 -13.85 -8.31
C THR A 41 14.54 -14.73 -9.21
N GLU A 42 14.18 -14.89 -10.49
CA GLU A 42 14.99 -15.62 -11.46
C GLU A 42 16.30 -14.85 -11.80
N LYS A 43 16.23 -13.51 -11.94
CA LYS A 43 17.44 -12.67 -12.15
C LYS A 43 18.42 -12.78 -11.00
N PHE A 44 17.94 -12.83 -9.76
CA PHE A 44 18.76 -12.90 -8.54
C PHE A 44 19.49 -14.24 -8.35
N LYS A 45 19.22 -15.27 -9.17
CA LYS A 45 20.03 -16.49 -9.20
C LYS A 45 21.47 -16.23 -9.63
N ASN A 46 21.72 -15.18 -10.40
CA ASN A 46 23.06 -14.70 -10.70
C ASN A 46 23.39 -13.52 -9.75
N PRO A 47 24.41 -13.65 -8.88
CA PRO A 47 24.80 -12.57 -7.96
C PRO A 47 25.13 -11.24 -8.64
N GLN A 48 25.61 -11.24 -9.88
CA GLN A 48 25.90 -10.03 -10.64
C GLN A 48 24.65 -9.24 -11.04
N ASN A 49 23.47 -9.86 -10.94
CA ASN A 49 22.19 -9.24 -11.22
C ASN A 49 21.49 -8.72 -9.96
N ILE A 50 22.14 -8.70 -8.80
CA ILE A 50 21.56 -8.15 -7.59
C ILE A 50 21.79 -6.65 -7.60
N PRO A 51 20.73 -5.81 -7.72
CA PRO A 51 20.86 -4.36 -7.75
C PRO A 51 21.03 -3.78 -6.35
N ASP A 52 21.48 -2.53 -6.27
CA ASP A 52 21.46 -1.76 -5.02
C ASP A 52 20.02 -1.33 -4.66
N ILE A 53 19.23 -0.99 -5.68
CA ILE A 53 17.86 -0.48 -5.53
C ILE A 53 16.90 -1.26 -6.42
N VAL A 54 15.73 -1.61 -5.90
CA VAL A 54 14.60 -2.11 -6.66
C VAL A 54 13.49 -1.07 -6.66
N LEU A 55 13.14 -0.54 -7.84
CA LEU A 55 11.90 0.19 -8.06
C LEU A 55 10.79 -0.81 -8.28
N LEU A 56 9.81 -0.82 -7.41
CA LEU A 56 8.84 -1.90 -7.30
C LEU A 56 7.40 -1.39 -7.43
N ASP A 57 6.71 -1.82 -8.46
CA ASP A 57 5.26 -1.64 -8.54
C ASP A 57 4.53 -2.54 -7.53
N ILE A 58 3.33 -2.11 -7.13
CA ILE A 58 2.50 -2.86 -6.18
C ILE A 58 1.65 -3.89 -6.89
N SER A 59 1.00 -3.51 -7.99
CA SER A 59 -0.08 -4.27 -8.62
C SER A 59 0.41 -5.01 -9.84
N MET A 60 1.01 -6.17 -9.65
CA MET A 60 1.56 -7.00 -10.73
C MET A 60 0.97 -8.42 -10.69
N PRO A 61 0.88 -9.11 -11.85
CA PRO A 61 0.47 -10.51 -11.91
C PRO A 61 1.54 -11.44 -11.34
N VAL A 62 1.21 -12.71 -11.12
CA VAL A 62 2.08 -13.83 -10.75
C VAL A 62 2.67 -13.68 -9.34
N MET A 63 3.37 -12.58 -9.04
CA MET A 63 3.95 -12.24 -7.74
C MET A 63 3.90 -10.73 -7.58
N ASP A 64 3.04 -10.27 -6.70
CA ASP A 64 2.77 -8.85 -6.47
C ASP A 64 3.91 -8.11 -5.76
N GLY A 65 3.79 -6.79 -5.63
CA GLY A 65 4.81 -5.97 -4.98
C GLY A 65 4.96 -6.28 -3.48
N PHE A 66 3.89 -6.66 -2.81
CA PHE A 66 3.97 -7.00 -1.38
C PHE A 66 4.72 -8.32 -1.14
N GLU A 67 4.47 -9.32 -1.95
CA GLU A 67 5.16 -10.61 -1.89
C GLU A 67 6.63 -10.44 -2.27
N THR A 68 6.90 -9.65 -3.31
CA THR A 68 8.24 -9.33 -3.78
C THR A 68 9.05 -8.59 -2.72
N ALA A 69 8.46 -7.57 -2.08
CA ALA A 69 9.11 -6.83 -0.99
C ALA A 69 9.42 -7.73 0.22
N LYS A 70 8.51 -8.61 0.61
CA LYS A 70 8.74 -9.58 1.70
C LYS A 70 9.87 -10.54 1.36
N TRP A 71 9.92 -11.02 0.12
CA TRP A 71 10.98 -11.91 -0.35
C TRP A 71 12.33 -11.20 -0.32
N LEU A 72 12.42 -9.98 -0.86
CA LEU A 72 13.64 -9.16 -0.82
C LEU A 72 14.09 -8.92 0.63
N LYS A 73 13.19 -8.48 1.50
CA LYS A 73 13.48 -8.26 2.93
C LYS A 73 14.08 -9.49 3.61
N SER A 74 13.58 -10.69 3.26
CA SER A 74 14.02 -11.95 3.86
C SER A 74 15.34 -12.48 3.30
N LYS A 75 15.54 -12.36 1.97
CA LYS A 75 16.66 -12.99 1.26
C LYS A 75 17.77 -12.02 0.89
N HIS A 76 17.44 -10.74 0.69
CA HIS A 76 18.35 -9.71 0.22
C HIS A 76 18.14 -8.39 1.00
N PRO A 77 18.34 -8.40 2.34
CA PRO A 77 18.00 -7.26 3.23
C PRO A 77 18.77 -5.97 2.93
N ASN A 78 19.87 -6.07 2.21
CA ASN A 78 20.70 -4.92 1.79
C ASN A 78 20.16 -4.21 0.54
N VAL A 79 19.27 -4.84 -0.22
CA VAL A 79 18.64 -4.22 -1.39
C VAL A 79 17.59 -3.21 -0.92
N LEU A 80 17.73 -1.98 -1.36
CA LEU A 80 16.81 -0.90 -1.03
C LEU A 80 15.57 -0.99 -1.91
N ILE A 81 14.39 -0.92 -1.32
CA ILE A 81 13.12 -1.03 -2.05
C ILE A 81 12.43 0.33 -2.06
N LEU A 82 12.27 0.92 -3.25
CA LEU A 82 11.48 2.11 -3.49
C LEU A 82 10.21 1.70 -4.25
N THR A 83 9.07 1.86 -3.59
CA THR A 83 7.77 1.54 -4.19
C THR A 83 7.33 2.63 -5.14
N LEU A 84 6.85 2.24 -6.32
CA LEU A 84 6.13 3.10 -7.25
C LEU A 84 4.67 2.67 -7.32
N SER A 85 3.72 3.59 -7.16
CA SER A 85 2.30 3.27 -7.17
C SER A 85 1.48 4.30 -7.94
N MET A 86 0.42 3.86 -8.59
CA MET A 86 -0.62 4.75 -9.13
C MET A 86 -1.65 5.14 -8.07
N GLN A 87 -1.59 4.60 -6.87
CA GLN A 87 -2.59 4.77 -5.82
C GLN A 87 -1.98 5.49 -4.60
N ASP A 88 -2.71 6.50 -4.11
CA ASP A 88 -2.38 7.25 -2.89
C ASP A 88 -3.16 6.70 -1.68
N ASP A 89 -3.20 5.37 -1.51
CA ASP A 89 -3.92 4.79 -0.38
C ASP A 89 -3.00 4.45 0.78
N ASP A 90 -3.42 4.87 1.96
CA ASP A 90 -2.69 4.71 3.22
C ASP A 90 -2.41 3.25 3.58
N LEU A 91 -3.31 2.34 3.20
CA LEU A 91 -3.18 0.92 3.54
C LEU A 91 -2.08 0.26 2.73
N SER A 92 -1.99 0.56 1.44
CA SER A 92 -0.91 0.07 0.58
C SER A 92 0.45 0.60 1.04
N LEU A 93 0.55 1.90 1.36
CA LEU A 93 1.76 2.49 1.94
C LEU A 93 2.22 1.73 3.19
N ILE A 94 1.34 1.60 4.20
CA ILE A 94 1.68 0.94 5.47
C ILE A 94 2.05 -0.53 5.24
N ARG A 95 1.32 -1.20 4.35
CA ARG A 95 1.57 -2.61 4.03
C ARG A 95 2.92 -2.78 3.33
N MET A 96 3.30 -1.88 2.42
CA MET A 96 4.61 -1.90 1.75
C MET A 96 5.76 -1.67 2.73
N ILE A 97 5.64 -0.70 3.64
CA ILE A 97 6.63 -0.46 4.70
C ILE A 97 6.81 -1.71 5.58
N LYS A 98 5.73 -2.33 6.03
CA LYS A 98 5.78 -3.58 6.80
C LYS A 98 6.42 -4.72 6.01
N SER A 99 6.21 -4.75 4.70
CA SER A 99 6.80 -5.74 3.79
C SER A 99 8.28 -5.50 3.52
N GLY A 100 8.82 -4.32 3.86
CA GLY A 100 10.26 -4.03 3.75
C GLY A 100 10.62 -2.85 2.86
N ALA A 101 9.65 -2.21 2.22
CA ALA A 101 9.91 -1.00 1.44
C ALA A 101 10.52 0.11 2.31
N LYS A 102 11.52 0.78 1.77
CA LYS A 102 12.23 1.89 2.40
C LYS A 102 11.81 3.24 1.81
N GLY A 103 11.05 3.22 0.72
CA GLY A 103 10.51 4.42 0.12
C GLY A 103 9.21 4.18 -0.62
N TYR A 104 8.50 5.27 -0.86
CA TYR A 104 7.22 5.26 -1.57
C TYR A 104 7.08 6.51 -2.41
N LEU A 105 6.74 6.34 -3.70
CA LEU A 105 6.49 7.41 -4.65
C LEU A 105 5.22 7.12 -5.45
N HIS A 106 4.54 8.16 -5.87
CA HIS A 106 3.51 8.05 -6.89
C HIS A 106 4.15 7.96 -8.28
N LYS A 107 3.59 7.14 -9.19
CA LYS A 107 4.13 7.02 -10.57
C LYS A 107 3.99 8.31 -11.39
N ASN A 108 3.16 9.26 -10.97
CA ASN A 108 2.96 10.56 -11.64
C ASN A 108 3.81 11.67 -10.98
N ILE A 109 5.10 11.43 -10.80
CA ILE A 109 6.06 12.40 -10.25
C ILE A 109 6.94 13.00 -11.34
N HIS A 110 7.55 14.14 -11.03
CA HIS A 110 8.58 14.73 -11.89
C HIS A 110 9.92 13.98 -11.75
N PRO A 111 10.75 13.95 -12.82
CA PRO A 111 12.06 13.31 -12.78
C PRO A 111 12.94 13.78 -11.63
N GLU A 112 12.90 15.07 -11.29
CA GLU A 112 13.67 15.64 -10.18
C GLU A 112 13.27 15.01 -8.82
N GLU A 113 12.00 14.71 -8.61
CA GLU A 113 11.53 14.08 -7.37
C GLU A 113 12.02 12.64 -7.29
N LEU A 114 12.06 11.91 -8.42
CA LEU A 114 12.63 10.57 -8.47
C LEU A 114 14.12 10.59 -8.08
N LEU A 115 14.88 11.56 -8.59
CA LEU A 115 16.30 11.71 -8.24
C LEU A 115 16.46 12.00 -6.74
N VAL A 116 15.69 12.94 -6.19
CA VAL A 116 15.69 13.25 -4.75
C VAL A 116 15.38 12.02 -3.91
N ALA A 117 14.43 11.19 -4.34
CA ALA A 117 14.05 9.98 -3.64
C ALA A 117 15.17 8.92 -3.68
N LEU A 118 15.80 8.71 -4.82
CA LEU A 118 16.93 7.80 -4.97
C LEU A 118 18.13 8.24 -4.11
N ASP A 119 18.49 9.53 -4.16
CA ASP A 119 19.59 10.09 -3.35
C ASP A 119 19.30 9.99 -1.84
N ALA A 120 18.06 10.25 -1.42
CA ALA A 120 17.67 10.09 -0.03
C ALA A 120 17.68 8.62 0.40
N LEU A 121 17.24 7.72 -0.47
CA LEU A 121 17.25 6.28 -0.20
C LEU A 121 18.67 5.76 0.02
N VAL A 122 19.62 6.17 -0.82
CA VAL A 122 21.03 5.80 -0.70
C VAL A 122 21.70 6.44 0.52
N SER A 123 21.48 7.74 0.74
CA SER A 123 22.20 8.49 1.78
C SER A 123 21.60 8.33 3.18
N LYS A 124 20.27 8.24 3.29
CA LYS A 124 19.53 8.19 4.57
C LYS A 124 18.95 6.80 4.86
N GLY A 125 18.89 5.92 3.86
CA GLY A 125 18.27 4.58 3.97
C GLY A 125 16.76 4.58 3.82
N PHE A 126 16.11 5.72 3.58
CA PHE A 126 14.65 5.80 3.36
C PHE A 126 14.26 7.10 2.65
N TYR A 127 13.10 7.05 1.98
CA TYR A 127 12.41 8.22 1.41
C TYR A 127 10.90 8.07 1.51
N TYR A 128 10.25 9.06 2.14
CA TYR A 128 8.79 9.17 2.15
C TYR A 128 8.39 10.60 1.87
N PRO A 129 7.49 10.86 0.90
CA PRO A 129 6.97 12.19 0.66
C PRO A 129 6.24 12.73 1.90
N GLU A 130 6.07 14.05 1.99
CA GLU A 130 5.56 14.73 3.18
C GLU A 130 4.20 14.20 3.65
N TRP A 131 3.30 13.91 2.71
CA TRP A 131 1.98 13.31 3.02
C TRP A 131 2.09 11.90 3.64
N ALA A 132 3.13 11.16 3.31
CA ALA A 132 3.40 9.82 3.84
C ALA A 132 4.19 9.86 5.16
N ALA A 133 5.09 10.83 5.33
CA ALA A 133 5.98 10.91 6.47
C ALA A 133 5.24 10.98 7.81
N GLY A 134 4.18 11.80 7.93
CA GLY A 134 3.34 11.86 9.12
C GLY A 134 2.67 10.54 9.46
N LYS A 135 2.28 9.76 8.44
CA LYS A 135 1.63 8.45 8.59
C LYS A 135 2.63 7.34 8.96
N VAL A 136 3.84 7.43 8.44
CA VAL A 136 4.95 6.53 8.80
C VAL A 136 5.38 6.76 10.25
N PHE A 137 5.57 8.02 10.65
CA PHE A 137 5.96 8.37 12.02
C PHE A 137 4.93 7.92 13.05
N SER A 138 3.63 8.13 12.81
CA SER A 138 2.58 7.67 13.73
C SER A 138 2.51 6.14 13.88
N ASN A 139 2.97 5.39 12.87
CA ASN A 139 3.05 3.92 12.92
C ASN A 139 4.38 3.39 13.49
N MET A 140 5.47 4.17 13.43
CA MET A 140 6.79 3.77 13.95
C MET A 140 7.02 4.19 15.40
N SER A 141 6.47 5.31 15.85
CA SER A 141 6.69 5.85 17.21
C SER A 141 5.85 5.18 18.29
N GLY A 142 5.04 4.17 17.97
CA GLY A 142 4.21 3.52 19.00
C GLY A 142 3.14 4.45 19.62
N ASP A 143 3.12 5.73 19.24
CA ASP A 143 2.03 6.65 19.50
C ASP A 143 0.89 6.36 18.53
N THR A 144 0.47 5.15 18.58
CA THR A 144 -0.86 4.78 18.17
C THR A 144 -1.82 5.44 19.18
N LYS A 145 -2.27 6.66 18.91
CA LYS A 145 -3.72 6.80 19.01
C LYS A 145 -4.24 5.77 18.02
N GLN A 146 -4.37 4.56 18.54
CA GLN A 146 -4.83 3.37 17.90
C GLN A 146 -5.96 3.72 16.92
N LYS A 147 -5.69 3.68 15.58
CA LYS A 147 -6.63 2.89 14.82
C LYS A 147 -6.37 1.46 15.32
N LYS A 148 -7.02 1.09 16.43
CA LYS A 148 -7.16 -0.27 16.88
C LYS A 148 -7.37 -1.09 15.62
N GLN A 149 -6.63 -2.17 15.44
CA GLN A 149 -7.21 -3.30 14.73
C GLN A 149 -8.51 -3.55 15.49
N ILE A 150 -9.59 -2.98 14.96
CA ILE A 150 -10.90 -3.09 15.59
C ILE A 150 -11.22 -4.56 15.37
N ASP A 151 -11.03 -5.35 16.41
CA ASP A 151 -11.41 -6.74 16.39
C ASP A 151 -12.94 -6.82 16.31
N THR A 152 -13.48 -7.90 15.79
CA THR A 152 -14.96 -8.12 15.82
C THR A 152 -15.53 -7.97 17.22
N THR A 153 -14.73 -8.17 18.27
CA THR A 153 -15.05 -7.93 19.68
C THR A 153 -15.27 -6.44 20.03
N ASP A 154 -14.83 -5.52 19.20
CA ASP A 154 -15.01 -4.08 19.41
C ASP A 154 -16.38 -3.56 18.91
N PHE A 155 -17.15 -4.37 18.19
CA PHE A 155 -18.49 -4.02 17.71
C PHE A 155 -19.57 -4.69 18.56
N SER A 156 -20.63 -3.94 18.87
CA SER A 156 -21.85 -4.53 19.39
C SER A 156 -22.52 -5.40 18.32
N ASP A 157 -23.35 -6.36 18.74
CA ASP A 157 -24.09 -7.22 17.80
C ASP A 157 -24.90 -6.39 16.78
N ARG A 158 -25.48 -5.28 17.23
CA ARG A 158 -26.25 -4.36 16.39
C ARG A 158 -25.36 -3.61 15.37
N GLU A 159 -24.15 -3.19 15.76
CA GLU A 159 -23.20 -2.61 14.81
C GLU A 159 -22.71 -3.65 13.79
N MET A 160 -22.53 -4.89 14.22
CA MET A 160 -22.18 -6.01 13.35
C MET A 160 -23.27 -6.30 12.32
N ASP A 161 -24.54 -6.34 12.73
CA ASP A 161 -25.67 -6.53 11.84
C ASP A 161 -25.77 -5.39 10.82
N PHE A 162 -25.66 -4.15 11.28
CA PHE A 162 -25.65 -2.99 10.39
C PHE A 162 -24.50 -3.06 9.37
N LEU A 163 -23.29 -3.44 9.77
CA LEU A 163 -22.15 -3.59 8.86
C LEU A 163 -22.41 -4.64 7.78
N LYS A 164 -23.04 -5.78 8.12
CA LYS A 164 -23.45 -6.78 7.12
C LYS A 164 -24.44 -6.21 6.11
N TYR A 165 -25.46 -5.50 6.59
CA TYR A 165 -26.48 -4.90 5.71
C TYR A 165 -25.92 -3.72 4.89
N CYS A 166 -24.86 -3.06 5.33
CA CYS A 166 -24.16 -2.06 4.51
C CYS A 166 -23.62 -2.62 3.19
N CYS A 167 -23.32 -3.92 3.13
CA CYS A 167 -22.79 -4.60 1.94
C CYS A 167 -23.89 -5.02 0.96
N THR A 168 -25.16 -4.73 1.25
CA THR A 168 -26.31 -5.04 0.39
C THR A 168 -26.84 -3.79 -0.33
N GLU A 169 -27.78 -3.96 -1.23
CA GLU A 169 -28.47 -2.85 -1.92
C GLU A 169 -29.62 -2.24 -1.10
N MET A 170 -29.86 -2.71 0.12
CA MET A 170 -30.94 -2.25 0.98
C MET A 170 -30.81 -0.76 1.32
N SER A 171 -31.93 -0.03 1.26
CA SER A 171 -32.03 1.32 1.83
C SER A 171 -31.97 1.29 3.36
N TYR A 172 -31.67 2.42 4.00
CA TYR A 172 -31.66 2.48 5.49
C TYR A 172 -33.03 2.17 6.11
N LYS A 173 -34.12 2.40 5.38
CA LYS A 173 -35.46 2.01 5.81
C LYS A 173 -35.61 0.48 5.87
N GLU A 174 -35.24 -0.21 4.79
CA GLU A 174 -35.25 -1.67 4.72
C GLU A 174 -34.29 -2.31 5.74
N ILE A 175 -33.12 -1.71 5.96
CA ILE A 175 -32.21 -2.14 7.02
C ILE A 175 -32.87 -1.99 8.40
N GLY A 176 -33.60 -0.88 8.64
CA GLY A 176 -34.35 -0.67 9.86
C GLY A 176 -35.42 -1.75 10.08
N GLU A 177 -36.15 -2.10 9.05
CA GLU A 177 -37.12 -3.21 9.08
C GLU A 177 -36.46 -4.54 9.43
N LYS A 178 -35.30 -4.87 8.80
CA LYS A 178 -34.52 -6.08 9.09
C LYS A 178 -33.96 -6.12 10.49
N MET A 179 -33.52 -4.98 11.00
CA MET A 179 -32.94 -4.85 12.35
C MET A 179 -34.00 -4.59 13.42
N SER A 180 -35.29 -4.59 13.06
CA SER A 180 -36.40 -4.26 13.96
C SER A 180 -36.20 -2.95 14.72
N CYS A 181 -35.82 -1.90 14.00
CA CYS A 181 -35.58 -0.56 14.56
C CYS A 181 -35.97 0.55 13.55
N SER A 182 -36.02 1.80 14.04
CA SER A 182 -36.36 2.94 13.18
C SER A 182 -35.20 3.29 12.23
N THR A 183 -35.52 3.91 11.09
CA THR A 183 -34.50 4.46 10.15
C THR A 183 -33.54 5.40 10.86
N ARG A 184 -34.04 6.22 11.79
CA ARG A 184 -33.20 7.14 12.60
C ARG A 184 -32.20 6.38 13.48
N THR A 185 -32.56 5.21 13.98
CA THR A 185 -31.66 4.34 14.76
C THR A 185 -30.57 3.77 13.86
N VAL A 186 -30.92 3.37 12.64
CA VAL A 186 -29.96 2.88 11.62
C VAL A 186 -28.96 3.99 11.24
N GLU A 187 -29.44 5.21 11.06
CA GLU A 187 -28.57 6.38 10.82
C GLU A 187 -27.64 6.65 12.00
N GLY A 188 -28.11 6.44 13.23
CA GLY A 188 -27.28 6.51 14.42
C GLY A 188 -26.12 5.48 14.41
N TYR A 189 -26.38 4.24 14.00
CA TYR A 189 -25.33 3.23 13.82
C TYR A 189 -24.34 3.64 12.72
N ARG A 190 -24.84 4.17 11.59
CA ARG A 190 -24.01 4.71 10.53
C ARG A 190 -23.03 5.77 11.07
N ASP A 191 -23.55 6.77 11.74
CA ASP A 191 -22.78 7.92 12.22
C ASP A 191 -21.75 7.51 13.28
N ALA A 192 -22.13 6.62 14.18
CA ALA A 192 -21.24 6.05 15.17
C ALA A 192 -20.08 5.27 14.51
N LEU A 193 -20.39 4.45 13.49
CA LEU A 193 -19.40 3.67 12.76
C LEU A 193 -18.53 4.53 11.85
N PHE A 194 -19.08 5.57 11.23
CA PHE A 194 -18.30 6.57 10.51
C PHE A 194 -17.23 7.21 11.39
N LYS A 195 -17.63 7.63 12.60
CA LYS A 195 -16.71 8.22 13.58
C LYS A 195 -15.69 7.19 14.09
N LYS A 196 -16.14 5.97 14.38
CA LYS A 196 -15.34 4.89 14.96
C LYS A 196 -14.28 4.38 13.97
N LEU A 197 -14.64 4.26 12.68
CA LEU A 197 -13.81 3.69 11.63
C LEU A 197 -13.14 4.74 10.73
N GLY A 198 -13.51 6.02 10.88
CA GLY A 198 -12.96 7.12 10.09
C GLY A 198 -13.46 7.17 8.64
N PHE A 199 -14.61 6.57 8.34
CA PHE A 199 -15.25 6.64 7.02
C PHE A 199 -16.27 7.79 6.94
N LYS A 200 -16.58 8.22 5.71
CA LYS A 200 -17.57 9.28 5.43
C LYS A 200 -18.71 8.80 4.54
N THR A 201 -18.64 7.56 4.04
CA THR A 201 -19.64 7.01 3.10
C THR A 201 -19.97 5.57 3.45
N ARG A 202 -21.21 5.15 3.10
CA ARG A 202 -21.63 3.74 3.22
C ARG A 202 -20.75 2.81 2.41
N VAL A 203 -20.32 3.24 1.23
CA VAL A 203 -19.40 2.48 0.37
C VAL A 203 -18.08 2.23 1.11
N GLY A 204 -17.56 3.22 1.83
CA GLY A 204 -16.36 3.07 2.66
C GLY A 204 -16.52 1.99 3.74
N LEU A 205 -17.68 1.92 4.42
CA LEU A 205 -17.98 0.87 5.39
C LEU A 205 -18.08 -0.51 4.72
N ALA A 206 -18.79 -0.61 3.59
CA ALA A 206 -18.93 -1.87 2.86
C ALA A 206 -17.57 -2.41 2.40
N MET A 207 -16.72 -1.56 1.84
CA MET A 207 -15.35 -1.93 1.44
C MET A 207 -14.49 -2.37 2.63
N TYR A 208 -14.65 -1.74 3.80
CA TYR A 208 -13.99 -2.18 5.03
C TYR A 208 -14.42 -3.60 5.43
N VAL A 209 -15.73 -3.88 5.42
CA VAL A 209 -16.28 -5.21 5.74
C VAL A 209 -15.71 -6.28 4.80
N ILE A 210 -15.79 -6.05 3.49
CA ILE A 210 -15.30 -6.97 2.45
C ILE A 210 -13.79 -7.21 2.59
N LYS A 211 -12.98 -6.14 2.71
CA LYS A 211 -11.52 -6.23 2.80
C LYS A 211 -11.04 -6.83 4.12
N SER A 212 -11.78 -6.68 5.21
CA SER A 212 -11.38 -7.23 6.52
C SER A 212 -11.42 -8.75 6.57
N GLY A 213 -12.27 -9.39 5.74
CA GLY A 213 -12.50 -10.84 5.75
C GLY A 213 -13.05 -11.40 7.08
N LYS A 214 -13.39 -10.50 8.04
CA LYS A 214 -13.82 -10.85 9.40
C LYS A 214 -15.33 -11.08 9.51
N PHE A 215 -16.08 -10.73 8.48
CA PHE A 215 -17.53 -10.84 8.45
C PHE A 215 -17.93 -11.95 7.49
N ARG A 216 -18.70 -12.93 7.96
CA ARG A 216 -19.42 -13.85 7.06
C ARG A 216 -20.62 -13.06 6.49
N LEU A 217 -20.54 -12.71 5.21
CA LEU A 217 -21.61 -12.09 4.43
C LEU A 217 -22.62 -13.14 4.00
#